data_47a630affdc7f3a9d610c8234e061a1c
#
_entry.id   47a630affdc7f3a9d610c8234e061a1c
#
_cell.length_a   1.000
_cell.length_b   1.000
_cell.length_c   1.000
_cell.angle_alpha   90.00
_cell.angle_beta   90.00
_cell.angle_gamma   90.00
#
_symmetry.space_group_name_H-M   'P 1'
#
loop_
_entity.id
_entity.type
_entity.pdbx_description
1 polymer ?
#
loop_
_entity_poly.entity_id
_entity_poly.type
_entity_poly.pdbx_seq_one_letter_code
_entity_poly.pdbx_strand_id
1 'polypeptide(L)'
;VFRHGDHTPQEFFPTDKHKEIARQQGYGQLTKLGIQQQYELGQYMRRRHSHFLSVVYKQFSCFFSLQIYVQSTDCDHTLMSAQASLAGLYPPTRGQIWNPRILWQPIPVHTVPLSHDNLLYLPFSHCPKYKELLRETFATREFQRQFKHYKPFLKFLATHTGYPLKKLNSERIWKLSDTLQYEDINNYTLPVWATHGVRTKLIKLSELLLQAEFGFHKQIQKSRLQGGILLKTILKHMSDARKPLHHQKMVMYSTHAATIAALQMALNVFNGKLPPYSAGHFFELYQEKNGQVSASYTANMQYTIEMYYRNNSLRDPHPLTLPGCKFRCPLERFTHLVSPILVHYWTREC
;
A
#
# COMPACT_ATOMS: atom_id res chain seq x y z
N VAL A 1 2.50 -5.64 1.92
CA VAL A 1 2.23 -4.44 1.12
C VAL A 1 2.19 -3.26 2.07
N PHE A 2 2.97 -2.23 1.86
CA PHE A 2 3.01 -1.09 2.78
C PHE A 2 3.12 0.25 2.04
N ARG A 3 2.54 1.29 2.64
CA ARG A 3 2.64 2.67 2.18
C ARG A 3 4.01 3.25 2.56
N HIS A 4 4.58 4.08 1.69
CA HIS A 4 5.77 4.88 1.98
C HIS A 4 5.62 5.75 3.25
N GLY A 5 6.72 6.26 3.78
CA GLY A 5 6.76 7.21 4.88
C GLY A 5 6.38 8.63 4.48
N ASP A 6 6.43 9.54 5.46
CA ASP A 6 6.25 10.97 5.25
C ASP A 6 7.25 11.48 4.20
N HIS A 7 6.78 12.33 3.30
CA HIS A 7 7.58 12.86 2.20
C HIS A 7 7.22 14.32 1.90
N THR A 8 8.14 15.06 1.28
CA THR A 8 7.85 16.41 0.80
C THR A 8 6.73 16.39 -0.24
N PRO A 9 5.89 17.43 -0.33
CA PRO A 9 4.79 17.49 -1.27
C PRO A 9 5.23 17.21 -2.71
N GLN A 10 4.38 16.54 -3.49
CA GLN A 10 4.58 16.37 -4.92
C GLN A 10 4.22 17.65 -5.70
N GLU A 11 3.41 18.52 -5.10
CA GLU A 11 2.96 19.77 -5.67
C GLU A 11 2.58 20.72 -4.53
N PHE A 12 3.01 21.98 -4.60
CA PHE A 12 2.49 23.04 -3.72
C PHE A 12 1.36 23.77 -4.45
N PHE A 13 0.31 24.14 -3.73
CA PHE A 13 -0.80 24.90 -4.33
C PHE A 13 -0.37 26.35 -4.66
N PRO A 14 -1.04 27.02 -5.63
CA PRO A 14 -0.57 28.33 -6.14
C PRO A 14 -0.33 29.42 -5.09
N THR A 15 -1.13 29.49 -4.03
CA THR A 15 -0.99 30.49 -2.95
C THR A 15 -0.16 30.01 -1.77
N ASP A 16 0.44 28.83 -1.84
CA ASP A 16 1.26 28.27 -0.77
C ASP A 16 2.50 29.11 -0.50
N LYS A 17 2.78 29.38 0.76
CA LYS A 17 3.95 30.15 1.22
C LYS A 17 5.23 29.32 1.28
N HIS A 18 5.12 28.00 1.31
CA HIS A 18 6.24 27.09 1.54
C HIS A 18 6.84 26.49 0.27
N LYS A 19 6.57 27.07 -0.89
CA LYS A 19 7.09 26.59 -2.19
C LYS A 19 8.62 26.50 -2.26
N GLU A 20 9.33 27.29 -1.47
CA GLU A 20 10.80 27.25 -1.41
C GLU A 20 11.35 25.94 -0.85
N ILE A 21 10.53 25.18 -0.08
CA ILE A 21 10.91 23.84 0.40
C ILE A 21 11.24 22.92 -0.77
N ALA A 22 10.46 22.98 -1.84
CA ALA A 22 10.70 22.18 -3.04
C ALA A 22 12.07 22.47 -3.69
N ARG A 23 12.53 23.74 -3.63
CA ARG A 23 13.85 24.12 -4.15
C ARG A 23 14.99 23.58 -3.30
N GLN A 24 14.77 23.47 -1.98
CA GLN A 24 15.81 23.02 -1.03
C GLN A 24 15.85 21.51 -0.87
N GLN A 25 14.69 20.86 -0.83
CA GLN A 25 14.56 19.43 -0.48
C GLN A 25 14.08 18.56 -1.65
N GLY A 26 13.62 19.16 -2.75
CA GLY A 26 12.99 18.45 -3.86
C GLY A 26 11.51 18.12 -3.61
N TYR A 27 10.83 17.73 -4.67
CA TYR A 27 9.45 17.25 -4.62
C TYR A 27 9.41 15.75 -4.34
N GLY A 28 8.45 15.29 -3.53
CA GLY A 28 8.20 13.87 -3.30
C GLY A 28 9.39 13.14 -2.66
N GLN A 29 10.22 13.81 -1.89
CA GLN A 29 11.39 13.21 -1.24
C GLN A 29 11.04 12.74 0.17
N LEU A 30 11.50 11.54 0.54
CA LEU A 30 11.26 10.99 1.87
C LEU A 30 11.92 11.86 2.94
N THR A 31 11.14 12.26 3.96
CA THR A 31 11.67 13.08 5.06
C THR A 31 12.43 12.24 6.10
N LYS A 32 13.16 12.89 7.00
CA LYS A 32 13.77 12.20 8.17
C LYS A 32 12.73 11.48 9.00
N LEU A 33 11.56 12.09 9.17
CA LEU A 33 10.41 11.44 9.84
C LEU A 33 9.95 10.21 9.06
N GLY A 34 9.82 10.31 7.74
CA GLY A 34 9.44 9.20 6.87
C GLY A 34 10.44 8.04 6.93
N ILE A 35 11.74 8.36 6.95
CA ILE A 35 12.81 7.36 7.16
C ILE A 35 12.60 6.63 8.50
N GLN A 36 12.37 7.38 9.58
CA GLN A 36 12.14 6.81 10.92
C GLN A 36 10.89 5.92 10.96
N GLN A 37 9.77 6.37 10.38
CA GLN A 37 8.52 5.60 10.29
C GLN A 37 8.75 4.26 9.59
N GLN A 38 9.52 4.24 8.52
CA GLN A 38 9.81 3.03 7.75
C GLN A 38 10.81 2.11 8.47
N TYR A 39 11.81 2.67 9.10
CA TYR A 39 12.73 1.91 9.94
C TYR A 39 12.00 1.18 11.07
N GLU A 40 11.10 1.86 11.77
CA GLU A 40 10.25 1.27 12.82
C GLU A 40 9.31 0.18 12.28
N LEU A 41 8.79 0.35 11.04
CA LEU A 41 8.04 -0.71 10.37
C LEU A 41 8.93 -1.95 10.16
N GLY A 42 10.17 -1.76 9.73
CA GLY A 42 11.15 -2.83 9.57
C GLY A 42 11.43 -3.56 10.89
N GLN A 43 11.65 -2.79 11.97
CA GLN A 43 11.84 -3.35 13.31
C GLN A 43 10.61 -4.11 13.81
N TYR A 44 9.40 -3.59 13.53
CA TYR A 44 8.16 -4.29 13.84
C TYR A 44 8.09 -5.64 13.11
N MET A 45 8.35 -5.67 11.81
CA MET A 45 8.39 -6.92 11.03
C MET A 45 9.44 -7.90 11.55
N ARG A 46 10.61 -7.40 11.97
CA ARG A 46 11.66 -8.22 12.57
C ARG A 46 11.18 -8.91 13.85
N ARG A 47 10.54 -8.17 14.75
CA ARG A 47 10.03 -8.72 16.01
C ARG A 47 8.90 -9.72 15.75
N ARG A 48 7.95 -9.36 14.90
CA ARG A 48 6.78 -10.20 14.58
C ARG A 48 7.17 -11.54 13.98
N HIS A 49 8.18 -11.58 13.11
CA HIS A 49 8.60 -12.76 12.38
C HIS A 49 9.95 -13.34 12.85
N SER A 50 10.37 -13.03 14.06
CA SER A 50 11.67 -13.45 14.62
C SER A 50 11.87 -14.97 14.64
N HIS A 51 10.81 -15.73 14.82
CA HIS A 51 10.81 -17.20 14.81
C HIS A 51 10.86 -17.81 13.39
N PHE A 52 10.57 -17.02 12.36
CA PHE A 52 10.44 -17.47 10.99
C PHE A 52 11.56 -16.97 10.07
N LEU A 53 12.00 -15.71 10.23
CA LEU A 53 13.06 -15.11 9.45
C LEU A 53 14.42 -15.28 10.16
N SER A 54 15.42 -15.76 9.42
CA SER A 54 16.82 -15.75 9.92
C SER A 54 17.22 -14.32 10.30
N VAL A 55 17.98 -14.17 11.39
CA VAL A 55 18.59 -12.89 11.76
C VAL A 55 19.70 -12.49 10.79
N VAL A 56 20.33 -13.48 10.14
CA VAL A 56 21.35 -13.27 9.11
C VAL A 56 20.65 -13.16 7.76
N TYR A 57 20.83 -12.03 7.08
CA TYR A 57 20.45 -11.92 5.67
C TYR A 57 21.35 -12.82 4.84
N LYS A 58 20.77 -13.83 4.21
CA LYS A 58 21.50 -14.78 3.36
C LYS A 58 21.28 -14.42 1.90
N GLN A 59 22.35 -14.05 1.21
CA GLN A 59 22.40 -14.05 -0.23
C GLN A 59 22.68 -15.49 -0.68
N PHE A 60 21.69 -16.15 -1.27
CA PHE A 60 21.93 -17.44 -1.92
C PHE A 60 22.42 -17.19 -3.35
N SER A 61 23.23 -18.15 -3.87
CA SER A 61 23.73 -18.10 -5.25
C SER A 61 22.59 -18.11 -6.27
N CYS A 62 22.89 -17.80 -7.52
CA CYS A 62 21.96 -17.67 -8.64
C CYS A 62 20.96 -18.83 -8.85
N PHE A 63 21.15 -19.96 -8.17
CA PHE A 63 20.28 -21.15 -8.29
C PHE A 63 19.27 -21.30 -7.14
N PHE A 64 19.33 -20.49 -6.09
CA PHE A 64 18.40 -20.57 -4.95
C PHE A 64 17.74 -19.22 -4.72
N SER A 65 16.44 -19.21 -4.54
CA SER A 65 15.67 -17.98 -4.30
C SER A 65 16.09 -17.30 -3.00
N LEU A 66 16.17 -15.97 -3.04
CA LEU A 66 16.41 -15.11 -1.87
C LEU A 66 15.39 -15.38 -0.77
N GLN A 67 15.80 -15.35 0.50
CA GLN A 67 14.88 -15.48 1.63
C GLN A 67 13.81 -14.37 1.64
N ILE A 68 14.16 -13.17 1.16
CA ILE A 68 13.27 -12.03 1.02
C ILE A 68 13.34 -11.48 -0.40
N TYR A 69 12.18 -11.15 -0.95
CA TYR A 69 12.05 -10.39 -2.20
C TYR A 69 11.39 -9.05 -1.89
N VAL A 70 11.94 -7.97 -2.42
CA VAL A 70 11.43 -6.62 -2.21
C VAL A 70 11.24 -5.94 -3.53
N GLN A 71 10.04 -5.43 -3.78
CA GLN A 71 9.71 -4.62 -4.95
C GLN A 71 9.09 -3.30 -4.51
N SER A 72 9.46 -2.23 -5.19
CA SER A 72 8.93 -0.89 -4.99
C SER A 72 8.38 -0.34 -6.30
N THR A 73 7.44 0.59 -6.23
CA THR A 73 7.19 1.49 -7.36
C THR A 73 8.46 2.32 -7.63
N ASP A 74 8.64 2.77 -8.86
CA ASP A 74 9.80 3.55 -9.30
C ASP A 74 9.63 5.04 -8.94
N CYS A 75 9.48 5.30 -7.62
CA CYS A 75 9.40 6.63 -7.02
C CYS A 75 10.43 6.74 -5.91
N ASP A 76 11.14 7.87 -5.79
CA ASP A 76 12.18 8.05 -4.79
C ASP A 76 11.71 7.71 -3.37
N HIS A 77 10.57 8.28 -2.93
CA HIS A 77 10.04 8.07 -1.59
C HIS A 77 9.63 6.61 -1.30
N THR A 78 9.21 5.83 -2.29
CA THR A 78 8.86 4.42 -2.10
C THR A 78 10.11 3.54 -2.10
N LEU A 79 11.09 3.81 -2.96
CA LEU A 79 12.38 3.13 -2.98
C LEU A 79 13.15 3.36 -1.67
N MET A 80 13.25 4.63 -1.24
CA MET A 80 13.88 4.99 0.04
C MET A 80 13.13 4.40 1.24
N SER A 81 11.80 4.32 1.18
CA SER A 81 10.96 3.66 2.20
C SER A 81 11.29 2.18 2.32
N ALA A 82 11.45 1.48 1.20
CA ALA A 82 11.85 0.07 1.19
C ALA A 82 13.24 -0.10 1.82
N GLN A 83 14.20 0.76 1.47
CA GLN A 83 15.55 0.71 2.05
C GLN A 83 15.54 0.97 3.57
N ALA A 84 14.80 1.95 4.05
CA ALA A 84 14.67 2.26 5.47
C ALA A 84 14.02 1.09 6.24
N SER A 85 12.97 0.47 5.67
CA SER A 85 12.34 -0.71 6.25
C SER A 85 13.31 -1.89 6.32
N LEU A 86 14.12 -2.10 5.28
CA LEU A 86 15.13 -3.16 5.26
C LEU A 86 16.24 -2.94 6.30
N ALA A 87 16.64 -1.70 6.54
CA ALA A 87 17.61 -1.38 7.59
C ALA A 87 17.09 -1.77 8.99
N GLY A 88 15.78 -1.57 9.25
CA GLY A 88 15.16 -2.01 10.50
C GLY A 88 14.90 -3.52 10.58
N LEU A 89 14.64 -4.17 9.43
CA LEU A 89 14.35 -5.60 9.35
C LEU A 89 15.60 -6.46 9.43
N TYR A 90 16.70 -6.04 8.80
CA TYR A 90 17.97 -6.76 8.71
C TYR A 90 19.17 -5.88 9.10
N PRO A 91 19.26 -5.42 10.36
CA PRO A 91 20.50 -4.82 10.84
C PRO A 91 21.61 -5.87 10.71
N PRO A 92 22.83 -5.51 10.25
CA PRO A 92 23.91 -6.46 10.05
C PRO A 92 24.33 -7.11 11.37
N THR A 93 24.46 -8.43 11.38
CA THR A 93 25.04 -9.18 12.48
C THR A 93 26.57 -9.07 12.43
N ARG A 94 27.28 -9.48 13.52
CA ARG A 94 28.75 -9.34 13.61
C ARG A 94 29.49 -9.80 12.35
N GLY A 95 29.11 -10.93 11.78
CA GLY A 95 29.72 -11.48 10.56
C GLY A 95 29.35 -10.77 9.26
N GLN A 96 28.38 -9.87 9.30
CA GLN A 96 27.91 -9.09 8.14
C GLN A 96 28.35 -7.63 8.18
N ILE A 97 28.99 -7.18 9.28
CA ILE A 97 29.49 -5.81 9.40
C ILE A 97 30.70 -5.64 8.50
N TRP A 98 30.51 -4.94 7.40
CA TRP A 98 31.56 -4.61 6.44
C TRP A 98 32.30 -3.30 6.78
N ASN A 99 31.65 -2.40 7.55
CA ASN A 99 32.24 -1.19 8.10
C ASN A 99 31.67 -0.96 9.50
N PRO A 100 32.54 -0.92 10.57
CA PRO A 100 32.04 -0.83 11.95
C PRO A 100 31.34 0.49 12.28
N ARG A 101 31.49 1.52 11.43
CA ARG A 101 30.82 2.81 11.60
C ARG A 101 29.44 2.86 10.91
N ILE A 102 29.11 1.87 10.08
CA ILE A 102 27.89 1.85 9.28
C ILE A 102 27.13 0.54 9.56
N LEU A 103 26.15 0.62 10.45
CA LEU A 103 25.29 -0.53 10.80
C LEU A 103 24.17 -0.72 9.75
N TRP A 104 24.56 -0.92 8.53
CA TRP A 104 23.71 -1.14 7.37
C TRP A 104 24.35 -2.13 6.41
N GLN A 105 23.53 -2.89 5.70
CA GLN A 105 23.96 -3.78 4.63
C GLN A 105 23.05 -3.63 3.40
N PRO A 106 23.60 -3.73 2.17
CA PRO A 106 22.80 -3.61 0.95
C PRO A 106 21.90 -4.84 0.76
N ILE A 107 20.61 -4.58 0.53
CA ILE A 107 19.61 -5.58 0.18
C ILE A 107 18.90 -5.09 -1.09
N PRO A 108 18.79 -5.93 -2.14
CA PRO A 108 18.19 -5.50 -3.41
C PRO A 108 16.73 -5.08 -3.25
N VAL A 109 16.38 -3.93 -3.83
CA VAL A 109 15.01 -3.48 -4.04
C VAL A 109 14.79 -3.42 -5.54
N HIS A 110 13.85 -4.24 -6.03
CA HIS A 110 13.50 -4.31 -7.44
C HIS A 110 12.44 -3.25 -7.77
N THR A 111 12.50 -2.75 -9.00
CA THR A 111 11.49 -1.83 -9.52
C THR A 111 11.31 -2.07 -11.02
N VAL A 112 10.22 -1.53 -11.55
CA VAL A 112 9.98 -1.44 -12.99
C VAL A 112 9.61 0.00 -13.32
N PRO A 113 9.91 0.52 -14.51
CA PRO A 113 9.50 1.87 -14.91
C PRO A 113 8.00 2.07 -14.68
N LEU A 114 7.60 3.25 -14.18
CA LEU A 114 6.20 3.55 -13.83
C LEU A 114 5.22 3.29 -14.98
N SER A 115 5.65 3.53 -16.23
CA SER A 115 4.84 3.27 -17.43
C SER A 115 4.55 1.78 -17.68
N HIS A 116 5.27 0.89 -17.04
CA HIS A 116 5.13 -0.57 -17.17
C HIS A 116 4.68 -1.23 -15.86
N ASP A 117 4.54 -0.47 -14.77
CA ASP A 117 4.14 -1.00 -13.48
C ASP A 117 2.61 -1.15 -13.40
N ASN A 118 2.12 -2.30 -13.83
CA ASN A 118 0.72 -2.68 -13.70
C ASN A 118 0.40 -3.36 -12.35
N LEU A 119 1.39 -3.54 -11.49
CA LEU A 119 1.23 -4.25 -10.23
C LEU A 119 1.02 -3.31 -9.05
N LEU A 120 1.89 -2.30 -8.90
CA LEU A 120 1.95 -1.44 -7.72
C LEU A 120 1.56 0.01 -7.99
N TYR A 121 1.84 0.51 -9.20
CA TYR A 121 1.62 1.91 -9.56
C TYR A 121 0.42 2.08 -10.47
N LEU A 122 -0.73 2.41 -9.89
CA LEU A 122 -1.93 2.90 -10.56
C LEU A 122 -2.15 2.30 -11.99
N PRO A 123 -2.34 0.97 -12.14
CA PRO A 123 -2.48 0.33 -13.46
C PRO A 123 -3.62 0.94 -14.28
N PHE A 124 -4.59 1.60 -13.65
CA PHE A 124 -5.71 2.27 -14.27
C PHE A 124 -5.33 3.50 -15.13
N SER A 125 -4.18 4.12 -14.93
CA SER A 125 -3.80 5.32 -15.68
C SER A 125 -3.79 5.08 -17.20
N HIS A 126 -3.49 3.85 -17.60
CA HIS A 126 -3.43 3.40 -19.00
C HIS A 126 -4.58 2.48 -19.42
N CYS A 127 -5.60 2.33 -18.57
CA CYS A 127 -6.73 1.43 -18.80
C CYS A 127 -8.01 2.17 -19.24
N PRO A 128 -8.41 2.11 -20.53
CA PRO A 128 -9.62 2.74 -21.01
C PRO A 128 -10.89 2.26 -20.30
N LYS A 129 -10.99 0.95 -20.04
CA LYS A 129 -12.13 0.35 -19.35
C LYS A 129 -12.28 0.88 -17.94
N TYR A 130 -11.18 1.02 -17.21
CA TYR A 130 -11.23 1.61 -15.88
C TYR A 130 -11.73 3.07 -15.91
N LYS A 131 -11.25 3.87 -16.88
CA LYS A 131 -11.70 5.26 -17.04
C LYS A 131 -13.19 5.36 -17.34
N GLU A 132 -13.74 4.43 -18.12
CA GLU A 132 -15.17 4.31 -18.37
C GLU A 132 -15.92 4.01 -17.07
N LEU A 133 -15.51 2.99 -16.32
CA LEU A 133 -16.12 2.59 -15.05
C LEU A 133 -16.07 3.72 -14.01
N LEU A 134 -14.99 4.50 -13.98
CA LEU A 134 -14.87 5.66 -13.09
C LEU A 134 -15.84 6.78 -13.48
N ARG A 135 -15.98 7.08 -14.77
CA ARG A 135 -16.99 8.05 -15.26
C ARG A 135 -18.40 7.64 -14.90
N GLU A 136 -18.73 6.35 -15.10
CA GLU A 136 -20.04 5.80 -14.67
C GLU A 136 -20.24 5.98 -13.16
N THR A 137 -19.20 5.69 -12.34
CA THR A 137 -19.25 5.83 -10.89
C THR A 137 -19.58 7.26 -10.47
N PHE A 138 -18.90 8.26 -11.06
CA PHE A 138 -19.17 9.67 -10.77
C PHE A 138 -20.55 10.13 -11.24
N ALA A 139 -21.14 9.48 -12.23
CA ALA A 139 -22.49 9.79 -12.70
C ALA A 139 -23.62 9.13 -11.88
N THR A 140 -23.30 8.19 -10.97
CA THR A 140 -24.31 7.52 -10.14
C THR A 140 -25.03 8.49 -9.21
N ARG A 141 -26.33 8.24 -8.96
CA ARG A 141 -27.13 9.03 -8.01
C ARG A 141 -26.54 8.99 -6.60
N GLU A 142 -26.00 7.85 -6.18
CA GLU A 142 -25.40 7.67 -4.86
C GLU A 142 -24.19 8.56 -4.68
N PHE A 143 -23.23 8.51 -5.60
CA PHE A 143 -22.04 9.37 -5.54
C PHE A 143 -22.44 10.85 -5.61
N GLN A 144 -23.30 11.24 -6.55
CA GLN A 144 -23.74 12.63 -6.72
C GLN A 144 -24.43 13.18 -5.47
N ARG A 145 -25.24 12.37 -4.78
CA ARG A 145 -25.88 12.74 -3.51
C ARG A 145 -24.86 13.12 -2.45
N GLN A 146 -23.82 12.29 -2.27
CA GLN A 146 -22.75 12.53 -1.30
C GLN A 146 -21.85 13.70 -1.73
N PHE A 147 -21.45 13.75 -2.99
CA PHE A 147 -20.57 14.77 -3.52
C PHE A 147 -21.18 16.16 -3.56
N LYS A 148 -22.50 16.27 -3.71
CA LYS A 148 -23.24 17.55 -3.72
C LYS A 148 -22.92 18.41 -2.50
N HIS A 149 -22.74 17.81 -1.33
CA HIS A 149 -22.41 18.52 -0.10
C HIS A 149 -21.00 19.15 -0.10
N TYR A 150 -20.11 18.71 -0.98
CA TYR A 150 -18.77 19.25 -1.13
C TYR A 150 -18.64 20.36 -2.18
N LYS A 151 -19.67 20.63 -3.01
CA LYS A 151 -19.59 21.67 -4.04
C LYS A 151 -19.25 23.07 -3.47
N PRO A 152 -19.88 23.53 -2.38
CA PRO A 152 -19.49 24.81 -1.75
C PRO A 152 -18.04 24.77 -1.21
N PHE A 153 -17.63 23.64 -0.67
CA PHE A 153 -16.29 23.44 -0.16
C PHE A 153 -15.22 23.48 -1.28
N LEU A 154 -15.51 22.93 -2.44
CA LEU A 154 -14.61 23.04 -3.61
C LEU A 154 -14.45 24.49 -4.07
N LYS A 155 -15.51 25.30 -4.04
CA LYS A 155 -15.43 26.75 -4.32
C LYS A 155 -14.53 27.45 -3.30
N PHE A 156 -14.72 27.15 -2.02
CA PHE A 156 -13.88 27.65 -0.93
C PHE A 156 -12.41 27.28 -1.18
N LEU A 157 -12.08 26.03 -1.47
CA LEU A 157 -10.73 25.60 -1.77
C LEU A 157 -10.15 26.32 -3.00
N ALA A 158 -10.92 26.46 -4.08
CA ALA A 158 -10.47 27.19 -5.28
C ALA A 158 -10.06 28.63 -4.95
N THR A 159 -10.88 29.34 -4.16
CA THR A 159 -10.61 30.73 -3.75
C THR A 159 -9.31 30.82 -2.93
N HIS A 160 -9.09 29.92 -1.99
CA HIS A 160 -7.97 30.02 -1.06
C HIS A 160 -6.65 29.43 -1.59
N THR A 161 -6.73 28.38 -2.42
CA THR A 161 -5.54 27.72 -2.97
C THR A 161 -5.02 28.37 -4.26
N GLY A 162 -5.87 29.14 -4.93
CA GLY A 162 -5.55 29.71 -6.26
C GLY A 162 -5.72 28.72 -7.41
N TYR A 163 -6.22 27.51 -7.16
CA TYR A 163 -6.56 26.59 -8.24
C TYR A 163 -7.88 26.99 -8.90
N PRO A 164 -7.94 26.99 -10.24
CA PRO A 164 -9.21 27.07 -10.95
C PRO A 164 -10.15 25.93 -10.51
N LEU A 165 -11.41 26.22 -10.25
CA LEU A 165 -12.38 25.23 -9.75
C LEU A 165 -12.42 23.96 -10.62
N LYS A 166 -12.36 24.12 -11.95
CA LYS A 166 -12.36 23.00 -12.91
C LYS A 166 -11.11 22.09 -12.82
N LYS A 167 -10.05 22.56 -12.17
CA LYS A 167 -8.80 21.81 -11.98
C LYS A 167 -8.74 21.08 -10.63
N LEU A 168 -9.73 21.25 -9.75
CA LEU A 168 -9.83 20.53 -8.48
C LEU A 168 -10.47 19.15 -8.70
N ASN A 169 -9.74 18.28 -9.38
CA ASN A 169 -10.07 16.86 -9.57
C ASN A 169 -9.59 16.01 -8.37
N SER A 170 -9.88 14.70 -8.39
CA SER A 170 -9.49 13.77 -7.32
C SER A 170 -8.01 13.84 -6.98
N GLU A 171 -7.14 13.83 -7.98
CA GLU A 171 -5.70 13.87 -7.82
C GLU A 171 -5.25 15.15 -7.09
N ARG A 172 -5.76 16.33 -7.49
CA ARG A 172 -5.43 17.59 -6.83
C ARG A 172 -5.95 17.72 -5.42
N ILE A 173 -7.14 17.19 -5.17
CA ILE A 173 -7.68 17.11 -3.80
C ILE A 173 -6.78 16.27 -2.91
N TRP A 174 -6.28 15.16 -3.39
CA TRP A 174 -5.33 14.32 -2.65
C TRP A 174 -3.99 15.01 -2.41
N LYS A 175 -3.41 15.61 -3.46
CA LYS A 175 -2.15 16.35 -3.35
C LYS A 175 -2.28 17.52 -2.38
N LEU A 176 -3.39 18.25 -2.41
CA LEU A 176 -3.66 19.34 -1.45
C LEU A 176 -3.76 18.81 -0.02
N SER A 177 -4.48 17.72 0.19
CA SER A 177 -4.60 17.08 1.50
C SER A 177 -3.24 16.60 2.02
N ASP A 178 -2.44 16.00 1.15
CA ASP A 178 -1.11 15.50 1.47
C ASP A 178 -0.13 16.66 1.79
N THR A 179 -0.19 17.76 1.05
CA THR A 179 0.62 18.96 1.30
C THR A 179 0.30 19.58 2.66
N LEU A 180 -0.99 19.78 2.99
CA LEU A 180 -1.37 20.33 4.29
C LEU A 180 -1.05 19.37 5.45
N GLN A 181 -1.12 18.06 5.22
CA GLN A 181 -0.70 17.06 6.20
C GLN A 181 0.80 17.10 6.42
N TYR A 182 1.60 17.20 5.36
CA TYR A 182 3.05 17.35 5.45
C TYR A 182 3.42 18.61 6.27
N GLU A 183 2.81 19.74 5.95
CA GLU A 183 3.07 21.00 6.66
C GLU A 183 2.76 20.89 8.15
N ASP A 184 1.63 20.29 8.51
CA ASP A 184 1.19 20.08 9.91
C ASP A 184 2.17 19.15 10.66
N ILE A 185 2.51 18.01 10.09
CA ILE A 185 3.38 17.00 10.71
C ILE A 185 4.81 17.54 10.89
N ASN A 186 5.29 18.34 9.94
CA ASN A 186 6.65 18.88 9.96
C ASN A 186 6.73 20.27 10.61
N ASN A 187 5.69 20.68 11.34
CA ASN A 187 5.62 21.94 12.10
C ASN A 187 5.78 23.21 11.26
N TYR A 188 5.35 23.18 9.98
CA TYR A 188 5.23 24.38 9.17
C TYR A 188 3.97 25.16 9.53
N THR A 189 4.03 26.49 9.40
CA THR A 189 2.87 27.36 9.65
C THR A 189 1.82 27.14 8.57
N LEU A 190 0.69 26.54 8.97
CA LEU A 190 -0.44 26.33 8.05
C LEU A 190 -1.08 27.65 7.63
N PRO A 191 -1.66 27.72 6.41
CA PRO A 191 -2.48 28.85 6.01
C PRO A 191 -3.65 29.07 7.01
N VAL A 192 -4.00 30.32 7.29
CA VAL A 192 -5.07 30.68 8.25
C VAL A 192 -6.40 30.00 7.91
N TRP A 193 -6.69 29.81 6.63
CA TRP A 193 -7.91 29.14 6.17
C TRP A 193 -7.91 27.62 6.39
N ALA A 194 -6.71 27.01 6.52
CA ALA A 194 -6.56 25.56 6.69
C ALA A 194 -6.79 25.13 8.17
N THR A 195 -7.90 25.54 8.74
CA THR A 195 -8.30 25.18 10.11
C THR A 195 -8.43 23.65 10.25
N HIS A 196 -8.45 23.15 11.49
CA HIS A 196 -8.68 21.73 11.77
C HIS A 196 -9.97 21.22 11.10
N GLY A 197 -11.06 21.99 11.15
CA GLY A 197 -12.32 21.66 10.51
C GLY A 197 -12.21 21.54 8.97
N VAL A 198 -11.50 22.47 8.35
CA VAL A 198 -11.23 22.43 6.88
C VAL A 198 -10.39 21.21 6.50
N ARG A 199 -9.31 20.93 7.24
CA ARG A 199 -8.45 19.77 6.97
C ARG A 199 -9.20 18.46 7.17
N THR A 200 -10.01 18.34 8.22
CA THR A 200 -10.87 17.16 8.45
C THR A 200 -11.87 16.96 7.30
N LYS A 201 -12.48 18.05 6.81
CA LYS A 201 -13.41 17.98 5.68
C LYS A 201 -12.71 17.59 4.38
N LEU A 202 -11.48 18.07 4.18
CA LEU A 202 -10.64 17.72 3.03
C LEU A 202 -10.26 16.23 3.03
N ILE A 203 -9.90 15.69 4.20
CA ILE A 203 -9.63 14.26 4.37
C ILE A 203 -10.88 13.43 4.04
N LYS A 204 -12.06 13.81 4.56
CA LYS A 204 -13.32 13.11 4.25
C LYS A 204 -13.67 13.16 2.76
N LEU A 205 -13.41 14.28 2.09
CA LEU A 205 -13.59 14.37 0.63
C LEU A 205 -12.61 13.44 -0.09
N SER A 206 -11.35 13.40 0.33
CA SER A 206 -10.34 12.49 -0.23
C SER A 206 -10.74 11.02 -0.03
N GLU A 207 -11.28 10.66 1.14
CA GLU A 207 -11.80 9.32 1.43
C GLU A 207 -13.00 8.95 0.54
N LEU A 208 -13.92 9.89 0.31
CA LEU A 208 -15.06 9.70 -0.60
C LEU A 208 -14.59 9.45 -2.05
N LEU A 209 -13.64 10.24 -2.53
CA LEU A 209 -13.08 10.10 -3.87
C LEU A 209 -12.32 8.76 -4.02
N LEU A 210 -11.56 8.35 -2.99
CA LEU A 210 -10.87 7.06 -2.97
C LEU A 210 -11.87 5.89 -3.05
N GLN A 211 -12.97 5.97 -2.30
CA GLN A 211 -14.04 4.96 -2.36
C GLN A 211 -14.71 4.93 -3.73
N ALA A 212 -14.90 6.08 -4.38
CA ALA A 212 -15.43 6.14 -5.73
C ALA A 212 -14.50 5.50 -6.76
N GLU A 213 -13.20 5.65 -6.60
CA GLU A 213 -12.21 5.08 -7.54
C GLU A 213 -12.22 3.55 -7.53
N PHE A 214 -12.33 2.91 -6.37
CA PHE A 214 -12.19 1.47 -6.26
C PHE A 214 -13.48 0.75 -5.80
N GLY A 215 -14.45 1.47 -5.28
CA GLY A 215 -15.71 0.94 -4.78
C GLY A 215 -16.94 1.54 -5.42
N PHE A 216 -18.02 1.71 -4.66
CA PHE A 216 -19.34 2.23 -5.02
C PHE A 216 -20.02 1.46 -6.15
N HIS A 217 -19.66 1.74 -7.39
CA HIS A 217 -20.30 1.22 -8.59
C HIS A 217 -19.37 0.22 -9.28
N LYS A 218 -19.91 -0.94 -9.66
CA LYS A 218 -19.17 -2.01 -10.37
C LYS A 218 -17.83 -2.35 -9.72
N GLN A 219 -17.83 -2.51 -8.39
CA GLN A 219 -16.62 -2.74 -7.60
C GLN A 219 -15.84 -3.97 -8.07
N ILE A 220 -16.52 -5.07 -8.43
CA ILE A 220 -15.85 -6.29 -8.92
C ILE A 220 -15.05 -5.99 -10.19
N GLN A 221 -15.65 -5.31 -11.17
CA GLN A 221 -14.96 -4.97 -12.42
C GLN A 221 -13.77 -4.05 -12.17
N LYS A 222 -13.92 -3.03 -11.32
CA LYS A 222 -12.81 -2.15 -10.94
C LYS A 222 -11.73 -2.91 -10.17
N SER A 223 -12.11 -3.81 -9.26
CA SER A 223 -11.16 -4.63 -8.49
C SER A 223 -10.35 -5.57 -9.39
N ARG A 224 -10.94 -6.13 -10.42
CA ARG A 224 -10.20 -6.95 -11.41
C ARG A 224 -9.08 -6.16 -12.08
N LEU A 225 -9.31 -4.89 -12.37
CA LEU A 225 -8.37 -4.02 -13.08
C LEU A 225 -7.31 -3.40 -12.16
N GLN A 226 -7.51 -3.43 -10.84
CA GLN A 226 -6.66 -2.78 -9.84
C GLN A 226 -6.13 -3.78 -8.79
N GLY A 227 -6.72 -3.82 -7.61
CA GLY A 227 -6.26 -4.64 -6.48
C GLY A 227 -6.19 -6.14 -6.77
N GLY A 228 -7.01 -6.64 -7.69
CA GLY A 228 -7.04 -8.05 -8.07
C GLY A 228 -5.76 -8.55 -8.74
N ILE A 229 -5.04 -7.68 -9.47
CA ILE A 229 -3.74 -8.03 -10.06
C ILE A 229 -2.71 -8.31 -8.97
N LEU A 230 -2.62 -7.40 -8.01
CA LEU A 230 -1.73 -7.57 -6.87
C LEU A 230 -2.11 -8.79 -6.03
N LEU A 231 -3.41 -8.97 -5.76
CA LEU A 231 -3.89 -10.14 -5.03
C LEU A 231 -3.56 -11.45 -5.74
N LYS A 232 -3.71 -11.52 -7.07
CA LYS A 232 -3.32 -12.69 -7.87
C LYS A 232 -1.83 -13.01 -7.69
N THR A 233 -0.97 -11.99 -7.71
CA THR A 233 0.47 -12.15 -7.51
C THR A 233 0.79 -12.63 -6.09
N ILE A 234 0.11 -12.09 -5.07
CA ILE A 234 0.25 -12.54 -3.68
C ILE A 234 -0.15 -14.01 -3.54
N LEU A 235 -1.29 -14.41 -4.10
CA LEU A 235 -1.73 -15.82 -4.08
C LEU A 235 -0.78 -16.75 -4.82
N LYS A 236 -0.15 -16.27 -5.91
CA LYS A 236 0.90 -17.03 -6.60
C LYS A 236 2.11 -17.27 -5.70
N HIS A 237 2.59 -16.26 -4.97
CA HIS A 237 3.67 -16.43 -3.98
C HIS A 237 3.29 -17.45 -2.90
N MET A 238 2.06 -17.41 -2.40
CA MET A 238 1.58 -18.37 -1.41
C MET A 238 1.50 -19.79 -1.96
N SER A 239 1.05 -19.94 -3.21
CA SER A 239 1.04 -21.23 -3.89
C SER A 239 2.45 -21.78 -4.11
N ASP A 240 3.39 -20.92 -4.50
CA ASP A 240 4.79 -21.29 -4.68
C ASP A 240 5.47 -21.67 -3.37
N ALA A 241 5.10 -21.02 -2.25
CA ALA A 241 5.64 -21.30 -0.93
C ALA A 241 5.36 -22.73 -0.42
N ARG A 242 4.39 -23.43 -1.02
CA ARG A 242 4.07 -24.83 -0.71
C ARG A 242 5.04 -25.83 -1.38
N LYS A 243 5.84 -25.37 -2.34
CA LYS A 243 6.76 -26.23 -3.10
C LYS A 243 7.99 -26.55 -2.25
N PRO A 244 8.48 -27.82 -2.26
CA PRO A 244 9.58 -28.26 -1.39
C PRO A 244 10.89 -27.47 -1.56
N LEU A 245 11.16 -26.98 -2.77
CA LEU A 245 12.38 -26.23 -3.09
C LEU A 245 12.21 -24.71 -2.99
N HIS A 246 11.09 -24.24 -2.46
CA HIS A 246 10.83 -22.82 -2.31
C HIS A 246 11.44 -22.30 -1.00
N HIS A 247 12.41 -21.39 -1.12
CA HIS A 247 13.15 -20.84 0.02
C HIS A 247 12.74 -19.41 0.40
N GLN A 248 11.93 -18.73 -0.43
CA GLN A 248 11.47 -17.38 -0.18
C GLN A 248 10.44 -17.38 0.96
N LYS A 249 10.74 -16.64 2.00
CA LYS A 249 9.92 -16.57 3.21
C LYS A 249 9.10 -15.30 3.32
N MET A 250 9.55 -14.22 2.69
CA MET A 250 8.86 -12.94 2.75
C MET A 250 8.93 -12.23 1.41
N VAL A 251 7.82 -11.61 1.03
CA VAL A 251 7.73 -10.69 -0.11
C VAL A 251 7.25 -9.35 0.41
N MET A 252 7.94 -8.29 0.07
CA MET A 252 7.62 -6.93 0.47
C MET A 252 7.29 -6.08 -0.76
N TYR A 253 6.21 -5.33 -0.66
CA TYR A 253 5.80 -4.37 -1.69
C TYR A 253 5.71 -2.97 -1.08
N SER A 254 6.63 -2.08 -1.47
CA SER A 254 6.62 -0.66 -1.10
C SER A 254 5.82 0.13 -2.12
N THR A 255 4.74 0.79 -1.67
CA THR A 255 3.77 1.38 -2.58
C THR A 255 3.03 2.57 -1.95
N HIS A 256 1.83 2.90 -2.46
CA HIS A 256 1.04 4.09 -2.15
C HIS A 256 -0.24 3.74 -1.37
N ALA A 257 -0.85 4.75 -0.74
CA ALA A 257 -2.14 4.60 -0.05
C ALA A 257 -3.23 4.04 -0.96
N ALA A 258 -3.30 4.49 -2.22
CA ALA A 258 -4.28 4.04 -3.20
C ALA A 258 -4.16 2.53 -3.50
N THR A 259 -2.95 1.99 -3.55
CA THR A 259 -2.72 0.56 -3.81
C THR A 259 -3.22 -0.30 -2.65
N ILE A 260 -2.97 0.12 -1.39
CA ILE A 260 -3.50 -0.58 -0.22
C ILE A 260 -5.02 -0.51 -0.20
N ALA A 261 -5.60 0.67 -0.47
CA ALA A 261 -7.05 0.84 -0.51
C ALA A 261 -7.70 -0.02 -1.61
N ALA A 262 -7.12 -0.04 -2.81
CA ALA A 262 -7.60 -0.88 -3.92
C ALA A 262 -7.58 -2.37 -3.56
N LEU A 263 -6.50 -2.84 -2.92
CA LEU A 263 -6.37 -4.21 -2.45
C LEU A 263 -7.42 -4.53 -1.37
N GLN A 264 -7.60 -3.65 -0.39
CA GLN A 264 -8.57 -3.84 0.68
C GLN A 264 -10.02 -3.78 0.17
N MET A 265 -10.34 -2.91 -0.79
CA MET A 265 -11.66 -2.86 -1.40
C MET A 265 -11.92 -4.11 -2.26
N ALA A 266 -10.91 -4.61 -2.97
CA ALA A 266 -11.01 -5.88 -3.71
C ALA A 266 -11.33 -7.05 -2.77
N LEU A 267 -10.79 -7.04 -1.56
CA LEU A 267 -11.05 -8.03 -0.50
C LEU A 267 -12.31 -7.76 0.34
N ASN A 268 -13.02 -6.64 0.13
CA ASN A 268 -14.12 -6.17 0.99
C ASN A 268 -13.74 -6.02 2.47
N VAL A 269 -12.53 -5.56 2.76
CA VAL A 269 -12.03 -5.31 4.13
C VAL A 269 -11.58 -3.87 4.36
N PHE A 270 -11.88 -2.96 3.44
CA PHE A 270 -11.52 -1.56 3.56
C PHE A 270 -12.35 -0.85 4.64
N ASN A 271 -11.69 -0.10 5.51
CA ASN A 271 -12.32 0.59 6.64
C ASN A 271 -12.86 1.99 6.31
N GLY A 272 -12.81 2.44 5.06
CA GLY A 272 -13.27 3.76 4.62
C GLY A 272 -12.31 4.90 4.90
N LYS A 273 -11.11 4.63 5.42
CA LYS A 273 -10.10 5.64 5.80
C LYS A 273 -8.88 5.60 4.90
N LEU A 274 -8.29 6.77 4.65
CA LEU A 274 -6.99 6.84 3.98
C LEU A 274 -5.95 6.06 4.78
N PRO A 275 -5.23 5.10 4.17
CA PRO A 275 -4.11 4.46 4.81
C PRO A 275 -3.05 5.50 5.23
N PRO A 276 -2.67 5.61 6.51
CA PRO A 276 -1.66 6.56 6.95
C PRO A 276 -0.26 6.19 6.44
N TYR A 277 0.72 7.09 6.58
CA TYR A 277 2.12 6.78 6.28
C TYR A 277 2.57 5.55 7.04
N SER A 278 3.37 4.72 6.40
CA SER A 278 3.86 3.45 6.98
C SER A 278 2.77 2.42 7.32
N ALA A 279 1.54 2.62 6.84
CA ALA A 279 0.50 1.58 6.96
C ALA A 279 0.91 0.32 6.19
N GLY A 280 0.59 -0.85 6.75
CA GLY A 280 0.91 -2.14 6.15
C GLY A 280 -0.26 -3.11 6.17
N HIS A 281 -0.50 -3.76 5.03
CA HIS A 281 -1.40 -4.90 4.91
C HIS A 281 -0.56 -6.17 4.81
N PHE A 282 -0.73 -7.08 5.75
CA PHE A 282 0.02 -8.31 5.88
C PHE A 282 -0.84 -9.51 5.52
N PHE A 283 -0.26 -10.44 4.79
CA PHE A 283 -0.79 -11.78 4.55
C PHE A 283 0.21 -12.77 5.13
N GLU A 284 -0.25 -13.68 5.98
CA GLU A 284 0.57 -14.70 6.60
C GLU A 284 0.03 -16.07 6.24
N LEU A 285 0.88 -16.91 5.64
CA LEU A 285 0.55 -18.28 5.27
C LEU A 285 1.05 -19.23 6.36
N TYR A 286 0.15 -20.03 6.89
CA TYR A 286 0.43 -21.04 7.90
C TYR A 286 0.20 -22.43 7.34
N GLN A 287 1.06 -23.36 7.74
CA GLN A 287 0.89 -24.78 7.51
C GLN A 287 0.29 -25.40 8.77
N GLU A 288 -0.91 -25.96 8.65
CA GLU A 288 -1.59 -26.64 9.76
C GLU A 288 -1.13 -28.09 9.84
N LYS A 289 -0.76 -28.51 11.04
CA LYS A 289 -0.51 -29.94 11.31
C LYS A 289 -1.86 -30.62 11.55
N ASN A 290 -2.29 -31.49 10.64
CA ASN A 290 -3.44 -32.34 10.90
C ASN A 290 -3.11 -33.32 12.03
N GLY A 291 -3.79 -33.18 13.17
CA GLY A 291 -3.61 -34.03 14.36
C GLY A 291 -4.09 -35.48 14.22
N GLN A 292 -4.40 -35.97 13.04
CA GLN A 292 -4.74 -37.37 12.79
C GLN A 292 -3.57 -38.05 12.06
N VAL A 293 -2.92 -38.96 12.77
CA VAL A 293 -1.99 -39.94 12.20
C VAL A 293 -2.79 -40.91 11.34
N SER A 294 -2.99 -40.56 10.08
CA SER A 294 -3.45 -41.51 9.07
C SER A 294 -2.22 -42.14 8.44
N ALA A 295 -2.17 -43.46 8.39
CA ALA A 295 -1.07 -44.26 7.86
C ALA A 295 -0.89 -44.18 6.32
N SER A 296 -1.43 -43.18 5.66
CA SER A 296 -1.18 -42.92 4.24
C SER A 296 -0.14 -41.79 4.07
N TYR A 297 0.90 -42.04 3.33
CA TYR A 297 2.06 -41.19 3.06
C TYR A 297 1.78 -39.91 2.28
N THR A 298 0.53 -39.52 2.08
CA THR A 298 0.05 -38.23 1.57
C THR A 298 -0.81 -37.54 2.62
N ALA A 299 -0.17 -37.07 3.70
CA ALA A 299 -0.84 -36.14 4.60
C ALA A 299 -1.21 -34.90 3.77
N ASN A 300 -2.49 -34.66 3.54
CA ASN A 300 -3.00 -33.44 2.93
C ASN A 300 -2.65 -32.28 3.89
N MET A 301 -1.49 -31.66 3.64
CA MET A 301 -1.08 -30.49 4.40
C MET A 301 -2.06 -29.36 4.10
N GLN A 302 -2.81 -28.92 5.10
CA GLN A 302 -3.72 -27.80 4.98
C GLN A 302 -2.96 -26.51 5.22
N TYR A 303 -3.14 -25.53 4.34
CA TYR A 303 -2.60 -24.19 4.49
C TYR A 303 -3.70 -23.19 4.77
N THR A 304 -3.45 -22.24 5.66
CA THR A 304 -4.39 -21.16 6.02
C THR A 304 -3.74 -19.80 5.84
N ILE A 305 -4.57 -18.80 5.51
CA ILE A 305 -4.18 -17.40 5.39
C ILE A 305 -4.77 -16.60 6.55
N GLU A 306 -3.93 -15.81 7.19
CA GLU A 306 -4.34 -14.74 8.09
C GLU A 306 -3.99 -13.40 7.47
N MET A 307 -4.87 -12.41 7.65
CA MET A 307 -4.62 -11.04 7.20
C MET A 307 -4.62 -10.08 8.39
N TYR A 308 -3.74 -9.07 8.33
CA TYR A 308 -3.63 -8.03 9.34
C TYR A 308 -3.42 -6.67 8.68
N TYR A 309 -3.96 -5.64 9.32
CA TYR A 309 -3.75 -4.26 8.89
C TYR A 309 -3.14 -3.42 10.02
N ARG A 310 -1.92 -2.94 9.78
CA ARG A 310 -1.21 -2.01 10.68
C ARG A 310 -1.40 -0.58 10.16
N ASN A 311 -2.20 0.20 10.85
CA ASN A 311 -2.46 1.61 10.54
C ASN A 311 -2.12 2.56 11.71
N ASN A 312 -1.46 2.04 12.74
CA ASN A 312 -0.98 2.80 13.88
C ASN A 312 0.30 2.13 14.39
N SER A 313 1.39 2.90 14.51
CA SER A 313 2.68 2.36 14.97
C SER A 313 2.70 2.00 16.46
N LEU A 314 1.79 2.56 17.23
CA LEU A 314 1.69 2.38 18.70
C LEU A 314 0.72 1.26 19.12
N ARG A 315 0.05 0.62 18.16
CA ARG A 315 -0.96 -0.42 18.41
C ARG A 315 -0.64 -1.69 17.64
N ASP A 316 -1.14 -2.81 18.13
CA ASP A 316 -1.11 -4.05 17.39
C ASP A 316 -1.93 -3.93 16.10
N PRO A 317 -1.53 -4.64 15.03
CA PRO A 317 -2.29 -4.67 13.79
C PRO A 317 -3.70 -5.22 13.99
N HIS A 318 -4.65 -4.66 13.27
CA HIS A 318 -6.01 -5.18 13.25
C HIS A 318 -6.07 -6.50 12.46
N PRO A 319 -6.65 -7.57 13.03
CA PRO A 319 -6.95 -8.76 12.25
C PRO A 319 -8.04 -8.44 11.23
N LEU A 320 -7.89 -8.96 10.00
CA LEU A 320 -8.86 -8.81 8.93
C LEU A 320 -9.40 -10.18 8.54
N THR A 321 -10.73 -10.29 8.38
CA THR A 321 -11.38 -11.52 7.97
C THR A 321 -12.02 -11.35 6.59
N LEU A 322 -11.65 -12.21 5.65
CA LEU A 322 -12.28 -12.22 4.32
C LEU A 322 -13.78 -12.59 4.48
N PRO A 323 -14.70 -11.77 3.93
CA PRO A 323 -16.12 -12.11 3.92
C PRO A 323 -16.39 -13.50 3.35
N GLY A 324 -17.20 -14.30 4.05
CA GLY A 324 -17.48 -15.69 3.67
C GLY A 324 -16.44 -16.71 4.15
N CYS A 325 -15.44 -16.28 4.91
CA CYS A 325 -14.45 -17.15 5.53
C CYS A 325 -14.31 -16.87 7.03
N LYS A 326 -13.60 -17.75 7.73
CA LYS A 326 -13.11 -17.50 9.09
C LYS A 326 -11.75 -16.78 9.06
N PHE A 327 -11.28 -16.24 10.18
CA PHE A 327 -10.04 -15.50 10.27
C PHE A 327 -8.83 -16.31 9.73
N ARG A 328 -8.64 -17.54 10.22
CA ARG A 328 -7.74 -18.53 9.61
C ARG A 328 -8.43 -19.18 8.42
N CYS A 329 -8.36 -18.54 7.28
CA CYS A 329 -9.05 -18.99 6.09
C CYS A 329 -8.22 -20.03 5.34
N PRO A 330 -8.76 -21.25 5.06
CA PRO A 330 -8.07 -22.21 4.21
C PRO A 330 -7.71 -21.58 2.85
N LEU A 331 -6.48 -21.82 2.37
CA LEU A 331 -5.96 -21.22 1.15
C LEU A 331 -6.86 -21.46 -0.07
N GLU A 332 -7.37 -22.69 -0.20
CA GLU A 332 -8.28 -23.08 -1.28
C GLU A 332 -9.61 -22.32 -1.18
N ARG A 333 -10.16 -22.18 0.02
CA ARG A 333 -11.39 -21.39 0.26
C ARG A 333 -11.16 -19.92 -0.02
N PHE A 334 -10.02 -19.37 0.43
CA PHE A 334 -9.64 -17.99 0.15
C PHE A 334 -9.58 -17.73 -1.34
N THR A 335 -8.85 -18.57 -2.08
CA THR A 335 -8.70 -18.47 -3.54
C THR A 335 -10.04 -18.58 -4.26
N HIS A 336 -10.92 -19.48 -3.82
CA HIS A 336 -12.26 -19.62 -4.39
C HIS A 336 -13.10 -18.35 -4.17
N LEU A 337 -13.12 -17.80 -2.95
CA LEU A 337 -13.90 -16.60 -2.62
C LEU A 337 -13.45 -15.36 -3.40
N VAL A 338 -12.16 -15.21 -3.66
CA VAL A 338 -11.64 -14.06 -4.40
C VAL A 338 -11.56 -14.31 -5.92
N SER A 339 -11.91 -15.50 -6.39
CA SER A 339 -11.82 -15.83 -7.83
C SER A 339 -12.52 -14.84 -8.75
N PRO A 340 -13.69 -14.23 -8.40
CA PRO A 340 -14.35 -13.25 -9.26
C PRO A 340 -13.52 -11.99 -9.55
N ILE A 341 -12.57 -11.65 -8.67
CA ILE A 341 -11.72 -10.44 -8.83
C ILE A 341 -10.33 -10.75 -9.38
N LEU A 342 -10.00 -12.01 -9.61
CA LEU A 342 -8.72 -12.39 -10.21
C LEU A 342 -8.80 -12.31 -11.74
N VAL A 343 -7.91 -11.51 -12.33
CA VAL A 343 -7.83 -11.33 -13.78
C VAL A 343 -6.80 -12.31 -14.37
N HIS A 344 -7.13 -12.98 -15.49
CA HIS A 344 -6.19 -13.83 -16.20
C HIS A 344 -5.35 -13.04 -17.21
N TYR A 345 -5.99 -12.18 -17.98
CA TYR A 345 -5.35 -11.38 -19.04
C TYR A 345 -5.77 -9.91 -18.89
N TRP A 346 -5.03 -9.17 -18.05
CA TRP A 346 -5.35 -7.77 -17.74
C TRP A 346 -5.47 -6.89 -18.99
N THR A 347 -4.57 -7.03 -19.94
CA THR A 347 -4.57 -6.27 -21.21
C THR A 347 -5.82 -6.48 -22.07
N ARG A 348 -6.50 -7.59 -21.89
CA ARG A 348 -7.77 -7.87 -22.60
C ARG A 348 -8.99 -7.30 -21.89
N GLU A 349 -8.94 -7.19 -20.57
CA GLU A 349 -10.03 -6.66 -19.77
C GLU A 349 -9.97 -5.13 -19.65
N CYS A 350 -8.79 -4.60 -19.79
CA CYS A 350 -8.53 -3.19 -19.80
C CYS A 350 -8.96 -2.50 -21.10
#